data_ffbbb797d6aca7aa2c4d1c1ac8ccb08e
#
_entry.id   ffbbb797d6aca7aa2c4d1c1ac8ccb08e
#
_cell.length_a   1.000
_cell.length_b   1.000
_cell.length_c   1.000
_cell.angle_alpha   90.00
_cell.angle_beta   90.00
_cell.angle_gamma   90.00
#
_symmetry.space_group_name_H-M   'P 1'
#
loop_
_entity.id
_entity.type
_entity.pdbx_description
1 polymer ?
#
loop_
_entity_poly.entity_id
_entity_poly.type
_entity_poly.pdbx_seq_one_letter_code
_entity_poly.pdbx_strand_id
1 'polypeptide(L)'
;GIENNVIPPSALLKLNLRWFNEKDRNIMLDGIKRINEGIAIANNLPKEMYPTIKMKSMVYPLVNNEVLVNKLNKGLGAVVASEKIINNTPAIMGSEDFHHLVIHNKKAVYDFILVGTANPELVIKATQEGKKYPFFIHNGNYQVDLAAIPLGTVIGVTALLELFKK
;
A
#
# COMPACT_ATOMS: atom_id res chain seq x y z
N GLY A 1 23.64 13.40 16.40
CA GLY A 1 24.80 13.51 17.30
C GLY A 1 24.58 12.71 18.58
N ILE A 2 25.66 12.36 19.23
CA ILE A 2 25.65 11.61 20.52
C ILE A 2 25.75 12.55 21.73
N GLU A 3 26.28 13.76 21.50
CA GLU A 3 26.42 14.77 22.55
C GLU A 3 25.64 16.03 22.20
N ASN A 4 25.04 16.66 23.20
CA ASN A 4 24.16 17.81 23.01
C ASN A 4 24.89 19.14 22.71
N ASN A 5 26.17 19.20 23.00
CA ASN A 5 27.06 20.38 22.81
C ASN A 5 28.05 20.20 21.65
N VAL A 6 27.92 19.14 20.85
CA VAL A 6 28.78 18.86 19.70
C VAL A 6 27.95 18.84 18.43
N ILE A 7 28.35 19.67 17.46
CA ILE A 7 27.73 19.67 16.12
C ILE A 7 28.08 18.35 15.41
N PRO A 8 27.09 17.55 15.00
CA PRO A 8 27.37 16.29 14.36
C PRO A 8 27.99 16.50 12.95
N PRO A 9 28.94 15.64 12.54
CA PRO A 9 29.59 15.75 11.22
C PRO A 9 28.67 15.36 10.06
N SER A 10 27.56 14.71 10.35
CA SER A 10 26.59 14.30 9.33
C SER A 10 25.20 14.15 9.94
N ALA A 11 24.19 14.26 9.07
CA ALA A 11 22.80 13.98 9.41
C ALA A 11 22.19 13.06 8.32
N LEU A 12 21.39 12.08 8.76
CA LEU A 12 20.64 11.19 7.88
C LEU A 12 19.13 11.43 8.07
N LEU A 13 18.48 11.92 7.01
CA LEU A 13 17.02 12.00 6.94
C LEU A 13 16.50 10.76 6.21
N LYS A 14 15.55 10.07 6.84
CA LYS A 14 14.83 8.95 6.22
C LYS A 14 13.43 9.40 5.89
N LEU A 15 13.09 9.40 4.61
CA LEU A 15 11.79 9.83 4.11
C LEU A 15 11.04 8.62 3.56
N ASN A 16 9.73 8.60 3.77
CA ASN A 16 8.81 7.66 3.15
C ASN A 16 7.81 8.49 2.33
N LEU A 17 7.92 8.40 1.01
CA LEU A 17 7.05 9.11 0.09
C LEU A 17 5.90 8.19 -0.31
N ARG A 18 4.70 8.76 -0.45
CA ARG A 18 3.50 8.08 -0.90
C ARG A 18 2.87 8.87 -2.03
N TRP A 19 2.43 8.18 -3.08
CA TRP A 19 1.81 8.79 -4.25
C TRP A 19 0.81 7.83 -4.90
N PHE A 20 -0.13 8.38 -5.66
CA PHE A 20 -1.08 7.62 -6.45
C PHE A 20 -0.72 7.57 -7.94
N ASN A 21 0.15 8.46 -8.41
CA ASN A 21 0.61 8.51 -9.79
C ASN A 21 2.06 8.98 -9.88
N GLU A 22 2.71 8.67 -10.99
CA GLU A 22 4.13 9.01 -11.20
C GLU A 22 4.40 10.52 -11.31
N LYS A 23 3.44 11.30 -11.77
CA LYS A 23 3.59 12.75 -11.85
C LYS A 23 3.82 13.35 -10.46
N ASP A 24 2.99 12.97 -9.49
CA ASP A 24 3.12 13.45 -8.12
C ASP A 24 4.43 12.98 -7.48
N ARG A 25 4.83 11.73 -7.74
CA ARG A 25 6.12 11.22 -7.33
C ARG A 25 7.27 12.09 -7.83
N ASN A 26 7.28 12.40 -9.11
CA ASN A 26 8.33 13.19 -9.71
C ASN A 26 8.37 14.63 -9.15
N ILE A 27 7.20 15.25 -8.94
CA ILE A 27 7.08 16.55 -8.28
C ILE A 27 7.71 16.52 -6.88
N MET A 28 7.43 15.47 -6.08
CA MET A 28 8.01 15.33 -4.75
C MET A 28 9.53 15.15 -4.79
N LEU A 29 10.04 14.29 -5.66
CA LEU A 29 11.48 14.04 -5.78
C LEU A 29 12.25 15.28 -6.25
N ASP A 30 11.72 15.98 -7.25
CA ASP A 30 12.31 17.23 -7.76
C ASP A 30 12.23 18.35 -6.71
N GLY A 31 11.14 18.38 -5.94
CA GLY A 31 10.99 19.28 -4.80
C GLY A 31 12.05 19.05 -3.74
N ILE A 32 12.28 17.81 -3.33
CA ILE A 32 13.33 17.44 -2.35
C ILE A 32 14.72 17.85 -2.87
N LYS A 33 15.02 17.55 -4.12
CA LYS A 33 16.28 17.96 -4.76
C LYS A 33 16.49 19.45 -4.68
N ARG A 34 15.51 20.21 -5.18
CA ARG A 34 15.58 21.68 -5.24
C ARG A 34 15.70 22.30 -3.84
N ILE A 35 15.00 21.77 -2.85
CA ILE A 35 15.09 22.26 -1.47
C ILE A 35 16.47 21.96 -0.89
N ASN A 36 17.01 20.77 -1.07
CA ASN A 36 18.34 20.40 -0.61
C ASN A 36 19.42 21.32 -1.20
N GLU A 37 19.37 21.56 -2.51
CA GLU A 37 20.28 22.47 -3.19
C GLU A 37 20.13 23.91 -2.68
N GLY A 38 18.91 24.40 -2.53
CA GLY A 38 18.63 25.73 -2.02
C GLY A 38 19.16 25.95 -0.60
N ILE A 39 18.99 24.96 0.29
CA ILE A 39 19.52 25.03 1.66
C ILE A 39 21.06 25.01 1.64
N ALA A 40 21.67 24.19 0.82
CA ALA A 40 23.13 24.13 0.69
C ALA A 40 23.72 25.47 0.21
N ILE A 41 23.11 26.07 -0.81
CA ILE A 41 23.49 27.38 -1.34
C ILE A 41 23.31 28.46 -0.27
N ALA A 42 22.18 28.51 0.40
CA ALA A 42 21.88 29.49 1.43
C ALA A 42 22.87 29.46 2.61
N ASN A 43 23.47 28.29 2.88
CA ASN A 43 24.48 28.12 3.91
C ASN A 43 25.93 28.15 3.39
N ASN A 44 26.15 28.56 2.13
CA ASN A 44 27.47 28.63 1.49
C ASN A 44 28.26 27.33 1.59
N LEU A 45 27.59 26.18 1.49
CA LEU A 45 28.26 24.88 1.51
C LEU A 45 29.05 24.68 0.21
N PRO A 46 30.26 24.11 0.27
CA PRO A 46 30.95 23.65 -0.92
C PRO A 46 30.20 22.50 -1.58
N LYS A 47 30.28 22.34 -2.88
CA LYS A 47 29.48 21.38 -3.66
C LYS A 47 29.64 19.93 -3.20
N GLU A 48 30.82 19.55 -2.75
CA GLU A 48 31.11 18.21 -2.20
C GLU A 48 30.40 17.92 -0.89
N MET A 49 29.89 18.95 -0.21
CA MET A 49 29.10 18.81 1.03
C MET A 49 27.58 18.90 0.81
N TYR A 50 27.13 19.00 -0.43
CA TYR A 50 25.71 19.05 -0.73
C TYR A 50 25.01 17.75 -0.31
N PRO A 51 23.76 17.82 0.20
CA PRO A 51 22.99 16.65 0.54
C PRO A 51 22.85 15.66 -0.62
N THR A 52 23.15 14.40 -0.37
CA THR A 52 22.98 13.34 -1.35
C THR A 52 21.65 12.61 -1.12
N ILE A 53 20.95 12.24 -2.20
CA ILE A 53 19.71 11.49 -2.15
C ILE A 53 19.98 10.05 -2.58
N LYS A 54 19.67 9.09 -1.70
CA LYS A 54 19.76 7.66 -2.02
C LYS A 54 18.35 7.05 -1.96
N MET A 55 17.87 6.54 -3.10
CA MET A 55 16.66 5.74 -3.16
C MET A 55 16.96 4.35 -2.57
N LYS A 56 16.22 3.96 -1.52
CA LYS A 56 16.40 2.64 -0.90
C LYS A 56 15.54 1.58 -1.57
N SER A 57 14.28 1.91 -1.81
CA SER A 57 13.31 1.02 -2.46
C SER A 57 12.22 1.87 -3.10
N MET A 58 11.51 1.28 -4.04
CA MET A 58 10.38 1.91 -4.71
C MET A 58 9.37 0.83 -5.09
N VAL A 59 8.10 1.12 -4.86
CA VAL A 59 6.97 0.35 -5.37
C VAL A 59 6.04 1.30 -6.12
N TYR A 60 5.41 0.80 -7.18
CA TYR A 60 4.45 1.57 -7.97
C TYR A 60 3.05 1.50 -7.34
N PRO A 61 2.16 2.45 -7.66
CA PRO A 61 0.75 2.32 -7.31
C PRO A 61 0.18 1.01 -7.86
N LEU A 62 -0.52 0.27 -7.00
CA LEU A 62 -1.25 -0.92 -7.39
C LEU A 62 -2.66 -0.50 -7.81
N VAL A 63 -3.01 -0.80 -9.06
CA VAL A 63 -4.32 -0.46 -9.63
C VAL A 63 -4.90 -1.71 -10.27
N ASN A 64 -6.01 -2.20 -9.72
CA ASN A 64 -6.71 -3.35 -10.24
C ASN A 64 -7.28 -3.08 -11.64
N ASN A 65 -7.27 -4.10 -12.50
CA ASN A 65 -7.89 -3.99 -13.83
C ASN A 65 -9.40 -4.10 -13.72
N GLU A 66 -10.12 -3.06 -14.14
CA GLU A 66 -11.57 -2.96 -13.99
C GLU A 66 -12.33 -4.13 -14.68
N VAL A 67 -11.90 -4.52 -15.87
CA VAL A 67 -12.55 -5.63 -16.61
C VAL A 67 -12.38 -6.94 -15.84
N LEU A 68 -11.19 -7.17 -15.29
CA LEU A 68 -10.91 -8.35 -14.50
C LEU A 68 -11.69 -8.35 -13.19
N VAL A 69 -11.71 -7.23 -12.46
CA VAL A 69 -12.53 -7.05 -11.24
C VAL A 69 -13.98 -7.41 -11.50
N ASN A 70 -14.58 -6.86 -12.56
CA ASN A 70 -15.98 -7.12 -12.90
C ASN A 70 -16.23 -8.60 -13.26
N LYS A 71 -15.31 -9.24 -13.99
CA LYS A 71 -15.38 -10.67 -14.28
C LYS A 71 -15.36 -11.52 -13.02
N LEU A 72 -14.39 -11.26 -12.13
CA LEU A 72 -14.22 -12.03 -10.89
C LEU A 72 -15.39 -11.82 -9.93
N ASN A 73 -15.87 -10.58 -9.77
CA ASN A 73 -17.01 -10.27 -8.91
C ASN A 73 -18.30 -10.99 -9.32
N LYS A 74 -18.52 -11.18 -10.62
CA LYS A 74 -19.67 -11.95 -11.11
C LYS A 74 -19.61 -13.40 -10.61
N GLY A 75 -18.45 -14.03 -10.65
CA GLY A 75 -18.28 -15.39 -10.10
C GLY A 75 -18.35 -15.44 -8.59
N LEU A 76 -17.71 -14.48 -7.92
CA LEU A 76 -17.70 -14.40 -6.47
C LEU A 76 -19.09 -14.16 -5.90
N GLY A 77 -19.96 -13.40 -6.57
CA GLY A 77 -21.35 -13.20 -6.17
C GLY A 77 -22.19 -14.46 -6.08
N ALA A 78 -21.75 -15.59 -6.65
CA ALA A 78 -22.40 -16.88 -6.50
C ALA A 78 -22.03 -17.61 -5.21
N VAL A 79 -20.93 -17.25 -4.55
CA VAL A 79 -20.40 -17.95 -3.35
C VAL A 79 -20.24 -17.03 -2.14
N VAL A 80 -20.20 -15.74 -2.37
CA VAL A 80 -20.15 -14.70 -1.33
C VAL A 80 -21.35 -13.79 -1.53
N ALA A 81 -22.09 -13.51 -0.47
CA ALA A 81 -23.23 -12.62 -0.53
C ALA A 81 -22.83 -11.25 -1.12
N SER A 82 -23.60 -10.74 -2.07
CA SER A 82 -23.24 -9.56 -2.87
C SER A 82 -22.96 -8.32 -2.02
N GLU A 83 -23.65 -8.17 -0.89
CA GLU A 83 -23.45 -7.09 0.06
C GLU A 83 -22.10 -7.14 0.80
N LYS A 84 -21.41 -8.29 0.74
CA LYS A 84 -20.06 -8.47 1.30
C LYS A 84 -18.96 -8.19 0.28
N ILE A 85 -19.30 -7.96 -0.97
CA ILE A 85 -18.35 -7.61 -2.04
C ILE A 85 -18.29 -6.09 -2.14
N ILE A 86 -17.19 -5.51 -1.70
CA ILE A 86 -17.01 -4.05 -1.67
C ILE A 86 -16.11 -3.64 -2.82
N ASN A 87 -16.68 -2.96 -3.83
CA ASN A 87 -15.96 -2.58 -5.05
C ASN A 87 -15.42 -1.15 -5.04
N ASN A 88 -16.02 -0.26 -4.28
CA ASN A 88 -15.71 1.18 -4.29
C ASN A 88 -15.05 1.60 -2.99
N THR A 89 -13.89 1.04 -2.69
CA THR A 89 -13.07 1.54 -1.57
C THR A 89 -12.24 2.74 -2.00
N PRO A 90 -12.13 3.78 -1.17
CA PRO A 90 -11.18 4.85 -1.44
C PRO A 90 -9.77 4.30 -1.58
N ALA A 91 -8.99 4.93 -2.46
CA ALA A 91 -7.57 4.59 -2.59
C ALA A 91 -6.85 4.78 -1.25
N ILE A 92 -5.97 3.85 -0.90
CA ILE A 92 -5.21 3.85 0.35
C ILE A 92 -3.73 4.09 0.08
N MET A 93 -3.05 4.75 1.03
CA MET A 93 -1.62 5.03 0.97
C MET A 93 -0.77 3.86 1.52
N GLY A 94 -1.28 2.64 1.49
CA GLY A 94 -0.51 1.43 1.79
C GLY A 94 0.58 1.18 0.75
N SER A 95 1.65 0.49 1.12
CA SER A 95 2.62 -0.06 0.16
C SER A 95 2.30 -1.51 -0.10
N GLU A 96 2.32 -1.89 -1.37
CA GLU A 96 2.12 -3.26 -1.81
C GLU A 96 3.04 -3.55 -2.99
N ASP A 97 3.64 -4.71 -3.03
CA ASP A 97 4.57 -5.14 -4.08
C ASP A 97 4.02 -6.25 -4.99
N PHE A 98 2.76 -6.63 -4.82
CA PHE A 98 2.08 -7.66 -5.61
C PHE A 98 2.23 -7.47 -7.12
N HIS A 99 2.15 -6.23 -7.61
CA HIS A 99 2.31 -5.92 -9.03
C HIS A 99 3.70 -6.26 -9.58
N HIS A 100 4.72 -6.45 -8.73
CA HIS A 100 6.04 -6.89 -9.16
C HIS A 100 6.03 -8.29 -9.75
N LEU A 101 5.04 -9.12 -9.44
CA LEU A 101 4.85 -10.44 -10.07
C LEU A 101 4.64 -10.33 -11.59
N VAL A 102 4.09 -9.22 -12.05
CA VAL A 102 3.74 -9.00 -13.45
C VAL A 102 4.45 -7.80 -14.10
N ILE A 103 5.33 -7.10 -13.38
CA ILE A 103 5.94 -5.84 -13.83
C ILE A 103 6.68 -5.97 -15.18
N HIS A 104 7.23 -7.13 -15.49
CA HIS A 104 7.92 -7.41 -16.75
C HIS A 104 7.00 -7.94 -17.85
N ASN A 105 5.72 -8.20 -17.54
CA ASN A 105 4.73 -8.66 -18.50
C ASN A 105 3.61 -7.63 -18.68
N LYS A 106 3.83 -6.66 -19.56
CA LYS A 106 2.87 -5.59 -19.84
C LYS A 106 1.50 -6.05 -20.37
N LYS A 107 1.39 -7.33 -20.77
CA LYS A 107 0.11 -7.91 -21.23
C LYS A 107 -0.67 -8.56 -20.07
N ALA A 108 -0.03 -8.84 -18.96
CA ALA A 108 -0.70 -9.39 -17.80
C ALA A 108 -1.49 -8.29 -17.09
N VAL A 109 -2.74 -8.58 -16.84
CA VAL A 109 -3.61 -7.77 -15.97
C VAL A 109 -3.73 -8.48 -14.63
N TYR A 110 -4.02 -7.73 -13.58
CA TYR A 110 -4.16 -8.29 -12.24
C TYR A 110 -5.33 -7.69 -11.48
N ASP A 111 -5.77 -8.43 -10.48
CA ASP A 111 -6.71 -8.00 -9.45
C ASP A 111 -6.15 -8.41 -8.09
N PHE A 112 -6.04 -7.47 -7.19
CA PHE A 112 -5.60 -7.66 -5.83
C PHE A 112 -6.82 -7.62 -4.91
N ILE A 113 -7.24 -8.81 -4.48
CA ILE A 113 -8.43 -8.99 -3.66
C ILE A 113 -8.05 -8.96 -2.19
N LEU A 114 -8.70 -8.10 -1.42
CA LEU A 114 -8.58 -8.06 0.04
C LEU A 114 -9.70 -8.87 0.68
N VAL A 115 -9.33 -9.78 1.57
CA VAL A 115 -10.30 -10.57 2.34
C VAL A 115 -10.28 -10.12 3.79
N GLY A 116 -11.44 -9.75 4.32
CA GLY A 116 -11.59 -9.39 5.73
C GLY A 116 -11.35 -10.61 6.63
N THR A 117 -10.46 -10.46 7.61
CA THR A 117 -10.06 -11.54 8.52
C THR A 117 -10.34 -11.25 9.98
N ALA A 118 -10.94 -10.11 10.31
CA ALA A 118 -11.32 -9.79 11.68
C ALA A 118 -12.65 -10.46 12.03
N ASN A 119 -12.78 -10.94 13.28
CA ASN A 119 -14.04 -11.47 13.78
C ASN A 119 -15.15 -10.41 13.70
N PRO A 120 -16.32 -10.70 13.12
CA PRO A 120 -17.39 -9.72 12.94
C PRO A 120 -17.87 -9.05 14.22
N GLU A 121 -17.94 -9.79 15.34
CA GLU A 121 -18.39 -9.24 16.63
C GLU A 121 -17.39 -8.18 17.15
N LEU A 122 -16.08 -8.42 16.97
CA LEU A 122 -15.06 -7.44 17.33
C LEU A 122 -15.15 -6.18 16.46
N VAL A 123 -15.50 -6.33 15.18
CA VAL A 123 -15.70 -5.18 14.29
C VAL A 123 -16.91 -4.36 14.72
N ILE A 124 -18.04 -5.02 15.03
CA ILE A 124 -19.27 -4.38 15.52
C ILE A 124 -18.96 -3.61 16.81
N LYS A 125 -18.31 -4.26 17.78
CA LYS A 125 -17.92 -3.61 19.04
C LYS A 125 -17.02 -2.39 18.83
N ALA A 126 -16.01 -2.52 18.00
CA ALA A 126 -15.12 -1.40 17.67
C ALA A 126 -15.90 -0.22 17.05
N THR A 127 -16.83 -0.50 16.14
CA THR A 127 -17.69 0.50 15.52
C THR A 127 -18.57 1.22 16.56
N GLN A 128 -19.15 0.49 17.50
CA GLN A 128 -19.94 1.06 18.60
C GLN A 128 -19.09 1.97 19.52
N GLU A 129 -17.81 1.64 19.66
CA GLU A 129 -16.82 2.44 20.39
C GLU A 129 -16.26 3.62 19.58
N GLY A 130 -16.77 3.89 18.37
CA GLY A 130 -16.29 4.94 17.47
C GLY A 130 -14.94 4.66 16.82
N LYS A 131 -14.46 3.41 16.88
CA LYS A 131 -13.22 2.97 16.24
C LYS A 131 -13.52 2.44 14.84
N LYS A 132 -12.64 2.74 13.88
CA LYS A 132 -12.77 2.23 12.52
C LYS A 132 -12.48 0.72 12.41
N TYR A 133 -11.55 0.21 13.23
CA TYR A 133 -11.12 -1.18 13.26
C TYR A 133 -10.87 -1.63 14.70
N PRO A 134 -11.06 -2.93 15.03
CA PRO A 134 -10.77 -3.45 16.37
C PRO A 134 -9.26 -3.44 16.68
N PHE A 135 -8.43 -3.57 15.66
CA PHE A 135 -6.96 -3.53 15.70
C PHE A 135 -6.43 -3.21 14.31
N PHE A 136 -5.14 -2.87 14.24
CA PHE A 136 -4.44 -2.65 12.97
C PHE A 136 -3.47 -3.79 12.69
N ILE A 137 -3.23 -4.05 11.40
CA ILE A 137 -2.12 -4.87 10.96
C ILE A 137 -0.80 -4.29 11.52
N HIS A 138 0.17 -5.14 11.84
CA HIS A 138 1.44 -4.78 12.49
C HIS A 138 1.36 -4.40 13.97
N ASN A 139 0.19 -4.47 14.60
CA ASN A 139 0.07 -4.31 16.05
C ASN A 139 0.23 -5.67 16.75
N GLY A 140 0.78 -5.65 17.98
CA GLY A 140 0.97 -6.86 18.76
C GLY A 140 -0.33 -7.57 19.18
N ASN A 141 -1.47 -6.89 19.12
CA ASN A 141 -2.80 -7.43 19.40
C ASN A 141 -3.58 -7.84 18.12
N TYR A 142 -2.90 -7.90 16.97
CA TYR A 142 -3.53 -8.34 15.72
C TYR A 142 -3.99 -9.79 15.83
N GLN A 143 -5.25 -10.03 15.48
CA GLN A 143 -5.87 -11.35 15.54
C GLN A 143 -6.59 -11.66 14.23
N VAL A 144 -6.43 -12.88 13.75
CA VAL A 144 -7.13 -13.40 12.57
C VAL A 144 -8.22 -14.34 13.06
N ASP A 145 -9.45 -14.14 12.60
CA ASP A 145 -10.51 -15.12 12.78
C ASP A 145 -10.23 -16.32 11.86
N LEU A 146 -10.03 -17.48 12.45
CA LEU A 146 -9.74 -18.71 11.71
C LEU A 146 -10.89 -19.12 10.78
N ALA A 147 -12.12 -18.67 11.04
CA ALA A 147 -13.26 -18.86 10.14
C ALA A 147 -13.08 -18.15 8.79
N ALA A 148 -12.16 -17.19 8.70
CA ALA A 148 -11.82 -16.54 7.43
C ALA A 148 -11.01 -17.46 6.48
N ILE A 149 -10.35 -18.51 6.98
CA ILE A 149 -9.52 -19.42 6.16
C ILE A 149 -10.36 -20.15 5.10
N PRO A 150 -11.43 -20.88 5.46
CA PRO A 150 -12.27 -21.53 4.46
C PRO A 150 -12.93 -20.54 3.49
N LEU A 151 -13.32 -19.35 3.98
CA LEU A 151 -13.87 -18.31 3.12
C LEU A 151 -12.82 -17.83 2.09
N GLY A 152 -11.60 -17.53 2.52
CA GLY A 152 -10.50 -17.14 1.64
C GLY A 152 -10.18 -18.23 0.60
N THR A 153 -10.24 -19.50 1.00
CA THR A 153 -10.06 -20.64 0.09
C THR A 153 -11.16 -20.67 -0.98
N VAL A 154 -12.42 -20.52 -0.60
CA VAL A 154 -13.55 -20.47 -1.56
C VAL A 154 -13.41 -19.29 -2.51
N ILE A 155 -13.06 -18.10 -2.02
CA ILE A 155 -12.81 -16.91 -2.84
C ILE A 155 -11.69 -17.17 -3.86
N GLY A 156 -10.54 -17.69 -3.41
CA GLY A 156 -9.39 -17.95 -4.28
C GLY A 156 -9.68 -18.99 -5.36
N VAL A 157 -10.32 -20.11 -5.00
CA VAL A 157 -10.71 -21.15 -5.95
C VAL A 157 -11.75 -20.62 -6.95
N THR A 158 -12.75 -19.87 -6.50
CA THR A 158 -13.77 -19.30 -7.38
C THR A 158 -13.16 -18.30 -8.35
N ALA A 159 -12.31 -17.41 -7.88
CA ALA A 159 -11.61 -16.45 -8.73
C ALA A 159 -10.77 -17.16 -9.79
N LEU A 160 -10.03 -18.21 -9.40
CA LEU A 160 -9.24 -19.02 -10.33
C LEU A 160 -10.12 -19.69 -11.40
N LEU A 161 -11.24 -20.29 -10.99
CA LEU A 161 -12.17 -20.95 -11.92
C LEU A 161 -12.80 -19.93 -12.89
N GLU A 162 -13.10 -18.71 -12.44
CA GLU A 162 -13.62 -17.66 -13.31
C GLU A 162 -12.61 -17.24 -14.40
N LEU A 163 -11.29 -17.30 -14.11
CA LEU A 163 -10.28 -16.99 -15.13
C LEU A 163 -10.31 -17.99 -16.28
N PHE A 164 -10.65 -19.25 -16.02
CA PHE A 164 -10.72 -20.31 -17.05
C PHE A 164 -12.04 -20.36 -17.81
N LYS A 165 -13.07 -19.64 -17.38
CA LYS A 165 -14.30 -19.53 -18.15
C LYS A 165 -14.06 -18.72 -19.44
N LYS A 166 -14.44 -19.32 -20.58
CA LYS A 166 -14.40 -18.68 -21.92
C LYS A 166 -15.48 -17.62 -22.05
#